data_bae69bc821edb2cab3f832b538499a59
#
_entry.id   bae69bc821edb2cab3f832b538499a59
#
_cell.length_a   1.000
_cell.length_b   1.000
_cell.length_c   1.000
_cell.angle_alpha   90.00
_cell.angle_beta   90.00
_cell.angle_gamma   90.00
#
_symmetry.space_group_name_H-M   'P 1'
#
loop_
_entity.id
_entity.type
_entity.pdbx_description
1 polymer ?
#
loop_
_entity_poly.entity_id
_entity_poly.type
_entity_poly.pdbx_seq_one_letter_code
_entity_poly.pdbx_strand_id
1 'polypeptide(L)'
;MLARETTPSAIVRYLDQYVIGQDEAKKVLAVAVYSHYRKIATFARDTGAIAKSNVLLVGPSGTGKTLLCDTLSRMLNVPFVTADATSLAQTKYVNEEIEAALQRLLERADGKVENAQHGIIFIDEIDKLKTTGAESRAISGESVQHALLKIMEGSPVKLKDNQYIDTSNILFICGGAFVGLENIMTKTHGFGFIATSADDNQNILDRLNKRVKPTDLFEFGLIPEFTGRLPVVANLHPLTKAMLVSIMSVPKNSIYRQYIEIFRGEGVELSIGQRVFEQIAEIAIEYKTGARSLRGIFEELITPILYVVPDKPEICKVEISSLFEDARFFRKK
;
A
#
# COMPACT_ATOMS: atom_id res chain seq x y z
N MET A 1 -14.66 14.69 -6.41
CA MET A 1 -15.62 13.81 -7.12
C MET A 1 -14.95 13.16 -8.32
N LEU A 2 -15.13 11.84 -8.50
CA LEU A 2 -14.64 11.16 -9.69
C LEU A 2 -15.19 11.81 -10.97
N ALA A 3 -14.29 12.16 -11.91
CA ALA A 3 -14.72 12.57 -13.23
C ALA A 3 -15.57 11.45 -13.88
N ARG A 4 -16.52 11.80 -14.73
CA ARG A 4 -17.40 10.81 -15.42
C ARG A 4 -16.61 9.73 -16.18
N GLU A 5 -15.37 10.03 -16.57
CA GLU A 5 -14.47 9.16 -17.33
C GLU A 5 -13.59 8.25 -16.47
N THR A 6 -13.62 8.39 -15.14
CA THR A 6 -12.82 7.53 -14.25
C THR A 6 -13.46 6.15 -14.14
N THR A 7 -12.91 5.18 -14.84
CA THR A 7 -13.33 3.76 -14.81
C THR A 7 -12.33 2.93 -14.02
N PRO A 8 -12.69 1.73 -13.51
CA PRO A 8 -11.73 0.83 -12.87
C PRO A 8 -10.51 0.52 -13.75
N SER A 9 -10.72 0.36 -15.05
CA SER A 9 -9.62 0.14 -16.00
C SER A 9 -8.70 1.36 -16.16
N ALA A 10 -9.25 2.58 -16.08
CA ALA A 10 -8.43 3.80 -16.09
C ALA A 10 -7.59 3.91 -14.80
N ILE A 11 -8.15 3.52 -13.66
CA ILE A 11 -7.43 3.46 -12.38
C ILE A 11 -6.27 2.46 -12.48
N VAL A 12 -6.50 1.25 -12.99
CA VAL A 12 -5.44 0.25 -13.15
C VAL A 12 -4.35 0.78 -14.09
N ARG A 13 -4.69 1.32 -15.26
CA ARG A 13 -3.69 1.91 -16.18
C ARG A 13 -2.86 3.03 -15.56
N TYR A 14 -3.43 3.81 -14.65
CA TYR A 14 -2.67 4.82 -13.92
C TYR A 14 -1.71 4.16 -12.91
N LEU A 15 -2.21 3.20 -12.13
CA LEU A 15 -1.38 2.46 -11.17
C LEU A 15 -0.22 1.74 -11.85
N ASP A 16 -0.40 1.20 -13.07
CA ASP A 16 0.63 0.50 -13.86
C ASP A 16 1.83 1.41 -14.21
N GLN A 17 1.64 2.72 -14.21
CA GLN A 17 2.72 3.67 -14.47
C GLN A 17 3.70 3.82 -13.29
N TYR A 18 3.29 3.41 -12.08
CA TYR A 18 4.04 3.62 -10.84
C TYR A 18 4.31 2.33 -10.06
N VAL A 19 3.46 1.33 -10.20
CA VAL A 19 3.52 0.07 -9.43
C VAL A 19 3.70 -1.11 -10.38
N ILE A 20 4.79 -1.84 -10.20
CA ILE A 20 5.11 -3.03 -11.01
C ILE A 20 4.38 -4.26 -10.47
N GLY A 21 3.75 -5.01 -11.37
CA GLY A 21 3.01 -6.23 -11.02
C GLY A 21 1.77 -5.96 -10.15
N GLN A 22 1.39 -6.95 -9.34
CA GLN A 22 0.23 -6.89 -8.44
C GLN A 22 -1.10 -6.68 -9.16
N ASP A 23 -1.26 -7.24 -10.35
CA ASP A 23 -2.35 -6.94 -11.28
C ASP A 23 -3.73 -7.26 -10.70
N GLU A 24 -3.86 -8.39 -9.99
CA GLU A 24 -5.13 -8.75 -9.35
C GLU A 24 -5.46 -7.80 -8.17
N ALA A 25 -4.47 -7.45 -7.35
CA ALA A 25 -4.68 -6.50 -6.26
C ALA A 25 -5.08 -5.11 -6.79
N LYS A 26 -4.45 -4.65 -7.88
CA LYS A 26 -4.82 -3.40 -8.57
C LYS A 26 -6.25 -3.40 -9.06
N LYS A 27 -6.71 -4.50 -9.68
CA LYS A 27 -8.09 -4.64 -10.17
C LYS A 27 -9.09 -4.60 -9.03
N VAL A 28 -8.86 -5.38 -7.97
CA VAL A 28 -9.73 -5.41 -6.79
C VAL A 28 -9.82 -4.04 -6.15
N LEU A 29 -8.68 -3.39 -5.91
CA LEU A 29 -8.61 -2.06 -5.32
C LEU A 29 -9.29 -1.00 -6.22
N ALA A 30 -9.07 -1.04 -7.53
CA ALA A 30 -9.69 -0.12 -8.48
C ALA A 30 -11.22 -0.22 -8.48
N VAL A 31 -11.76 -1.45 -8.44
CA VAL A 31 -13.22 -1.67 -8.37
C VAL A 31 -13.78 -1.20 -7.04
N ALA A 32 -13.11 -1.50 -5.92
CA ALA A 32 -13.56 -1.09 -4.60
C ALA A 32 -13.64 0.44 -4.47
N VAL A 33 -12.59 1.13 -4.91
CA VAL A 33 -12.51 2.59 -4.87
C VAL A 33 -13.52 3.24 -5.81
N TYR A 34 -13.61 2.74 -7.05
CA TYR A 34 -14.63 3.21 -7.98
C TYR A 34 -16.03 3.09 -7.39
N SER A 35 -16.37 1.93 -6.82
CA SER A 35 -17.66 1.67 -6.19
C SER A 35 -17.91 2.60 -5.00
N HIS A 36 -16.90 2.83 -4.16
CA HIS A 36 -16.99 3.74 -3.01
C HIS A 36 -17.38 5.16 -3.44
N TYR A 37 -16.62 5.78 -4.35
CA TYR A 37 -16.90 7.15 -4.78
C TYR A 37 -18.15 7.27 -5.65
N ARG A 38 -18.52 6.21 -6.38
CA ARG A 38 -19.81 6.20 -7.10
C ARG A 38 -20.98 6.14 -6.16
N LYS A 39 -20.91 5.34 -5.10
CA LYS A 39 -21.94 5.32 -4.05
C LYS A 39 -22.13 6.72 -3.43
N ILE A 40 -21.05 7.38 -3.03
CA ILE A 40 -21.10 8.74 -2.49
C ILE A 40 -21.80 9.69 -3.48
N ALA A 41 -21.42 9.64 -4.75
CA ALA A 41 -21.99 10.55 -5.77
C ALA A 41 -23.46 10.27 -6.09
N THR A 42 -23.87 9.00 -6.06
CA THR A 42 -25.24 8.58 -6.41
C THR A 42 -26.22 8.83 -5.25
N PHE A 43 -25.79 8.52 -4.04
CA PHE A 43 -26.66 8.53 -2.86
C PHE A 43 -26.46 9.74 -1.93
N ALA A 44 -25.68 10.75 -2.39
CA ALA A 44 -25.50 12.01 -1.66
C ALA A 44 -26.83 12.72 -1.31
N ARG A 45 -27.94 12.33 -1.95
CA ARG A 45 -29.29 12.89 -1.78
C ARG A 45 -30.26 11.94 -1.05
N ASP A 46 -29.88 10.71 -0.82
CA ASP A 46 -30.71 9.69 -0.19
C ASP A 46 -30.21 9.41 1.24
N THR A 47 -31.09 9.47 2.21
CA THR A 47 -30.79 9.28 3.64
C THR A 47 -30.54 7.82 4.03
N GLY A 48 -30.46 6.91 3.07
CA GLY A 48 -30.16 5.50 3.30
C GLY A 48 -28.66 5.29 3.61
N ALA A 49 -28.36 4.69 4.76
CA ALA A 49 -26.99 4.33 5.13
C ALA A 49 -26.41 3.33 4.12
N ILE A 50 -25.44 3.77 3.33
CA ILE A 50 -24.73 2.89 2.40
C ILE A 50 -23.67 2.13 3.17
N ALA A 51 -23.74 0.81 3.11
CA ALA A 51 -22.69 -0.03 3.70
C ALA A 51 -21.33 0.33 3.08
N LYS A 52 -20.38 0.76 3.93
CA LYS A 52 -19.01 1.05 3.53
C LYS A 52 -18.33 -0.24 3.07
N SER A 53 -17.49 -0.13 2.05
CA SER A 53 -16.68 -1.23 1.55
C SER A 53 -15.20 -0.89 1.80
N ASN A 54 -14.78 -0.98 3.07
CA ASN A 54 -13.36 -0.84 3.39
C ASN A 54 -12.58 -2.01 2.80
N VAL A 55 -11.28 -1.81 2.58
CA VAL A 55 -10.42 -2.74 1.85
C VAL A 55 -9.33 -3.28 2.77
N LEU A 56 -9.04 -4.57 2.64
CA LEU A 56 -7.88 -5.20 3.27
C LEU A 56 -6.85 -5.58 2.19
N LEU A 57 -5.61 -5.11 2.36
CA LEU A 57 -4.46 -5.47 1.55
C LEU A 57 -3.62 -6.50 2.33
N VAL A 58 -3.57 -7.72 1.84
CA VAL A 58 -2.80 -8.82 2.45
C VAL A 58 -1.57 -9.09 1.59
N GLY A 59 -0.40 -9.15 2.19
CA GLY A 59 0.81 -9.54 1.48
C GLY A 59 2.10 -9.13 2.18
N PRO A 60 3.23 -9.74 1.82
CA PRO A 60 4.52 -9.51 2.48
C PRO A 60 4.91 -8.03 2.57
N SER A 61 5.80 -7.73 3.52
CA SER A 61 6.38 -6.39 3.63
C SER A 61 7.17 -6.06 2.37
N GLY A 62 7.14 -4.79 1.95
CA GLY A 62 7.87 -4.34 0.77
C GLY A 62 7.21 -4.67 -0.58
N THR A 63 5.99 -5.20 -0.62
CA THR A 63 5.26 -5.51 -1.87
C THR A 63 4.51 -4.33 -2.49
N GLY A 64 4.53 -3.16 -1.85
CA GLY A 64 3.96 -1.93 -2.39
C GLY A 64 2.55 -1.56 -1.92
N LYS A 65 2.06 -2.11 -0.78
CA LYS A 65 0.73 -1.78 -0.21
C LYS A 65 0.51 -0.27 -0.06
N THR A 66 1.40 0.39 0.67
CA THR A 66 1.34 1.84 0.90
C THR A 66 1.46 2.64 -0.41
N LEU A 67 2.36 2.21 -1.31
CA LEU A 67 2.57 2.86 -2.61
C LEU A 67 1.31 2.80 -3.49
N LEU A 68 0.59 1.68 -3.47
CA LEU A 68 -0.68 1.54 -4.18
C LEU A 68 -1.70 2.57 -3.69
N CYS A 69 -1.85 2.71 -2.37
CA CYS A 69 -2.82 3.63 -1.77
C CYS A 69 -2.44 5.10 -2.03
N ASP A 70 -1.16 5.46 -1.87
CA ASP A 70 -0.67 6.81 -2.14
C ASP A 70 -0.81 7.17 -3.63
N THR A 71 -0.44 6.27 -4.55
CA THR A 71 -0.59 6.48 -5.99
C THR A 71 -2.06 6.66 -6.38
N LEU A 72 -2.93 5.87 -5.78
CA LEU A 72 -4.37 5.94 -5.99
C LEU A 72 -4.95 7.28 -5.52
N SER A 73 -4.57 7.75 -4.32
CA SER A 73 -5.04 9.03 -3.78
C SER A 73 -4.64 10.22 -4.64
N ARG A 74 -3.43 10.18 -5.20
CA ARG A 74 -2.95 11.20 -6.16
C ARG A 74 -3.79 11.22 -7.44
N MET A 75 -4.12 10.05 -8.00
CA MET A 75 -4.98 9.95 -9.17
C MET A 75 -6.36 10.55 -8.92
N LEU A 76 -6.91 10.28 -7.75
CA LEU A 76 -8.24 10.72 -7.36
C LEU A 76 -8.26 12.18 -6.89
N ASN A 77 -7.09 12.75 -6.65
CA ASN A 77 -6.91 14.07 -6.04
C ASN A 77 -7.70 14.21 -4.72
N VAL A 78 -7.53 13.22 -3.83
CA VAL A 78 -8.16 13.20 -2.51
C VAL A 78 -7.08 13.21 -1.42
N PRO A 79 -7.38 13.76 -0.23
CA PRO A 79 -6.48 13.73 0.91
C PRO A 79 -6.13 12.28 1.30
N PHE A 80 -4.86 12.05 1.63
CA PHE A 80 -4.34 10.74 2.00
C PHE A 80 -3.46 10.81 3.24
N VAL A 81 -3.70 9.91 4.18
CA VAL A 81 -2.91 9.75 5.40
C VAL A 81 -2.65 8.28 5.68
N THR A 82 -1.48 8.00 6.21
CA THR A 82 -1.12 6.70 6.74
C THR A 82 -1.15 6.71 8.27
N ALA A 83 -1.63 5.64 8.86
CA ALA A 83 -1.57 5.34 10.28
C ALA A 83 -0.94 3.95 10.49
N ASP A 84 -0.31 3.74 11.63
CA ASP A 84 0.31 2.47 12.00
C ASP A 84 -0.47 1.85 13.15
N ALA A 85 -0.97 0.64 12.94
CA ALA A 85 -1.75 -0.07 13.95
C ALA A 85 -0.95 -0.42 15.21
N THR A 86 0.37 -0.60 15.08
CA THR A 86 1.24 -0.86 16.24
C THR A 86 1.40 0.37 17.14
N SER A 87 1.49 1.55 16.55
CA SER A 87 1.51 2.82 17.29
C SER A 87 0.20 3.01 18.07
N LEU A 88 -0.94 2.68 17.46
CA LEU A 88 -2.25 2.70 18.11
C LEU A 88 -2.31 1.75 19.32
N ALA A 89 -1.67 0.58 19.24
CA ALA A 89 -1.65 -0.40 20.33
C ALA A 89 -0.69 -0.05 21.48
N GLN A 90 0.31 0.79 21.23
CA GLN A 90 1.31 1.17 22.23
C GLN A 90 0.91 2.39 23.07
N THR A 91 -0.07 3.15 22.62
CA THR A 91 -0.54 4.36 23.33
C THR A 91 -1.58 4.02 24.39
N LYS A 92 -1.55 4.73 25.51
CA LYS A 92 -2.62 4.64 26.52
C LYS A 92 -3.94 5.24 26.03
N TYR A 93 -3.92 5.99 24.95
CA TYR A 93 -5.05 6.80 24.44
C TYR A 93 -5.24 6.56 22.95
N VAL A 94 -5.77 5.38 22.60
CA VAL A 94 -6.03 4.99 21.18
C VAL A 94 -6.86 6.02 20.44
N ASN A 95 -7.86 6.62 21.11
CA ASN A 95 -8.72 7.63 20.50
C ASN A 95 -7.94 8.90 20.11
N GLU A 96 -6.93 9.31 20.87
CA GLU A 96 -6.11 10.50 20.56
C GLU A 96 -5.28 10.28 19.29
N GLU A 97 -4.75 9.08 19.10
CA GLU A 97 -4.01 8.73 17.88
C GLU A 97 -4.94 8.66 16.65
N ILE A 98 -6.15 8.15 16.81
CA ILE A 98 -7.18 8.17 15.77
C ILE A 98 -7.55 9.62 15.42
N GLU A 99 -7.78 10.48 16.42
CA GLU A 99 -8.04 11.90 16.23
C GLU A 99 -6.86 12.59 15.54
N ALA A 100 -5.61 12.24 15.92
CA ALA A 100 -4.41 12.77 15.28
C ALA A 100 -4.31 12.36 13.79
N ALA A 101 -4.70 11.13 13.43
CA ALA A 101 -4.75 10.71 12.04
C ALA A 101 -5.81 11.48 11.24
N LEU A 102 -6.99 11.70 11.81
CA LEU A 102 -8.06 12.50 11.21
C LEU A 102 -7.67 13.99 11.12
N GLN A 103 -6.97 14.51 12.12
CA GLN A 103 -6.44 15.88 12.10
C GLN A 103 -5.44 16.07 10.94
N ARG A 104 -4.51 15.11 10.76
CA ARG A 104 -3.58 15.12 9.62
C ARG A 104 -4.32 15.04 8.27
N LEU A 105 -5.44 14.28 8.21
CA LEU A 105 -6.26 14.21 7.01
C LEU A 105 -6.91 15.57 6.70
N LEU A 106 -7.37 16.29 7.73
CA LEU A 106 -7.91 17.65 7.60
C LEU A 106 -6.85 18.64 7.13
N GLU A 107 -5.63 18.56 7.68
CA GLU A 107 -4.48 19.38 7.24
C GLU A 107 -4.14 19.13 5.77
N ARG A 108 -4.16 17.85 5.32
CA ARG A 108 -3.97 17.47 3.92
C ARG A 108 -5.10 17.95 2.99
N ALA A 109 -6.24 18.29 3.56
CA ALA A 109 -7.39 18.87 2.88
C ALA A 109 -7.42 20.40 2.94
N ASP A 110 -6.31 21.06 3.29
CA ASP A 110 -6.20 22.51 3.49
C ASP A 110 -7.23 23.05 4.51
N GLY A 111 -7.53 22.28 5.55
CA GLY A 111 -8.50 22.61 6.58
C GLY A 111 -9.98 22.50 6.15
N LYS A 112 -10.25 22.03 4.94
CA LYS A 112 -11.61 21.86 4.43
C LYS A 112 -12.20 20.51 4.84
N VAL A 113 -13.10 20.54 5.82
CA VAL A 113 -13.74 19.33 6.37
C VAL A 113 -14.43 18.50 5.29
N GLU A 114 -15.16 19.13 4.37
CA GLU A 114 -15.84 18.44 3.26
C GLU A 114 -14.87 17.62 2.39
N ASN A 115 -13.68 18.16 2.10
CA ASN A 115 -12.66 17.44 1.33
C ASN A 115 -12.05 16.31 2.16
N ALA A 116 -11.78 16.56 3.45
CA ALA A 116 -11.22 15.55 4.35
C ALA A 116 -12.16 14.34 4.49
N GLN A 117 -13.47 14.56 4.55
CA GLN A 117 -14.50 13.50 4.62
C GLN A 117 -14.53 12.60 3.37
N HIS A 118 -13.92 12.99 2.26
CA HIS A 118 -13.77 12.17 1.06
C HIS A 118 -12.35 11.60 0.90
N GLY A 119 -11.54 11.69 1.93
CA GLY A 119 -10.16 11.20 1.93
C GLY A 119 -10.03 9.69 2.07
N ILE A 120 -8.77 9.26 2.03
CA ILE A 120 -8.37 7.86 2.22
C ILE A 120 -7.44 7.80 3.44
N ILE A 121 -7.72 6.88 4.36
CA ILE A 121 -6.82 6.54 5.46
C ILE A 121 -6.33 5.11 5.24
N PHE A 122 -5.01 4.95 5.14
CA PHE A 122 -4.36 3.66 5.08
C PHE A 122 -3.82 3.31 6.47
N ILE A 123 -4.29 2.19 7.04
CA ILE A 123 -3.85 1.67 8.33
C ILE A 123 -2.96 0.48 8.07
N ASP A 124 -1.65 0.64 8.25
CA ASP A 124 -0.67 -0.43 8.05
C ASP A 124 -0.51 -1.31 9.30
N GLU A 125 0.06 -2.48 9.11
CA GLU A 125 0.39 -3.45 10.16
C GLU A 125 -0.81 -3.93 11.00
N ILE A 126 -2.01 -3.98 10.41
CA ILE A 126 -3.24 -4.38 11.10
C ILE A 126 -3.15 -5.83 11.67
N ASP A 127 -2.35 -6.68 11.06
CA ASP A 127 -2.06 -8.04 11.50
C ASP A 127 -1.34 -8.11 12.86
N LYS A 128 -0.75 -7.00 13.33
CA LYS A 128 -0.13 -6.89 14.64
C LYS A 128 -1.14 -6.72 15.78
N LEU A 129 -2.39 -6.41 15.46
CA LEU A 129 -3.49 -6.29 16.42
C LEU A 129 -4.13 -7.63 16.76
N LYS A 130 -3.58 -8.76 16.26
CA LYS A 130 -4.10 -10.08 16.59
C LYS A 130 -4.12 -10.32 18.11
N THR A 131 -5.22 -10.87 18.60
CA THR A 131 -5.35 -11.27 19.98
C THR A 131 -4.57 -12.57 20.22
N THR A 132 -3.53 -12.51 21.04
CA THR A 132 -2.82 -13.69 21.53
C THR A 132 -3.23 -13.90 22.97
N GLY A 133 -3.76 -15.09 23.28
CA GLY A 133 -4.34 -15.42 24.59
C GLY A 133 -3.41 -15.40 25.80
N ALA A 134 -2.24 -14.75 25.71
CA ALA A 134 -1.27 -14.61 26.80
C ALA A 134 -0.99 -13.13 27.02
N GLU A 135 -1.78 -12.49 27.86
CA GLU A 135 -1.68 -11.07 28.01
C GLU A 135 -1.35 -10.52 29.35
N SER A 136 -0.35 -9.69 29.36
CA SER A 136 -0.06 -8.75 30.45
C SER A 136 0.07 -7.30 29.93
N ARG A 137 -0.83 -6.44 30.38
CA ARG A 137 -0.60 -5.00 30.61
C ARG A 137 -0.42 -4.01 29.45
N ALA A 138 -0.43 -4.37 28.18
CA ALA A 138 -0.64 -3.44 27.09
C ALA A 138 -2.13 -3.36 26.75
N ILE A 139 -2.58 -2.26 26.12
CA ILE A 139 -3.92 -2.19 25.55
C ILE A 139 -4.05 -3.37 24.62
N SER A 140 -5.06 -4.23 24.85
CA SER A 140 -5.18 -5.44 24.04
C SER A 140 -5.43 -5.06 22.59
N GLY A 141 -4.86 -5.81 21.64
CA GLY A 141 -5.11 -5.59 20.21
C GLY A 141 -6.60 -5.55 19.89
N GLU A 142 -7.42 -6.23 20.67
CA GLU A 142 -8.88 -6.21 20.60
C GLU A 142 -9.47 -4.83 20.88
N SER A 143 -9.00 -4.12 21.92
CA SER A 143 -9.53 -2.77 22.23
C SER A 143 -9.18 -1.77 21.12
N VAL A 144 -8.05 -1.93 20.46
CA VAL A 144 -7.69 -1.11 19.29
C VAL A 144 -8.60 -1.45 18.11
N GLN A 145 -8.87 -2.74 17.85
CA GLN A 145 -9.81 -3.16 16.81
C GLN A 145 -11.20 -2.56 17.04
N HIS A 146 -11.70 -2.55 18.28
CA HIS A 146 -12.98 -1.92 18.64
C HIS A 146 -12.96 -0.39 18.42
N ALA A 147 -11.87 0.30 18.76
CA ALA A 147 -11.75 1.74 18.52
C ALA A 147 -11.75 2.08 17.02
N LEU A 148 -11.01 1.29 16.21
CA LEU A 148 -10.99 1.43 14.75
C LEU A 148 -12.36 1.11 14.14
N LEU A 149 -13.05 0.09 14.65
CA LEU A 149 -14.37 -0.31 14.17
C LEU A 149 -15.33 0.88 14.15
N LYS A 150 -15.37 1.66 15.23
CA LYS A 150 -16.25 2.82 15.36
C LYS A 150 -16.08 3.83 14.22
N ILE A 151 -14.83 4.16 13.87
CA ILE A 151 -14.57 5.13 12.78
C ILE A 151 -14.75 4.50 11.40
N MET A 152 -14.48 3.21 11.27
CA MET A 152 -14.67 2.49 10.01
C MET A 152 -16.15 2.29 9.67
N GLU A 153 -17.04 2.23 10.65
CA GLU A 153 -18.49 2.19 10.47
C GLU A 153 -19.07 3.54 10.02
N GLY A 154 -18.43 4.61 10.39
CA GLY A 154 -18.86 5.98 10.16
C GLY A 154 -19.42 6.60 11.43
N SER A 155 -18.73 7.62 11.91
CA SER A 155 -19.13 8.36 13.11
C SER A 155 -18.58 9.78 13.05
N PRO A 156 -19.29 10.75 13.68
CA PRO A 156 -18.72 12.07 13.90
C PRO A 156 -17.61 11.98 14.96
N VAL A 157 -16.43 12.48 14.63
CA VAL A 157 -15.29 12.57 15.55
C VAL A 157 -14.98 14.04 15.78
N LYS A 158 -14.85 14.40 17.06
CA LYS A 158 -14.45 15.75 17.45
C LYS A 158 -12.94 15.89 17.29
N LEU A 159 -12.52 16.91 16.58
CA LEU A 159 -11.11 17.27 16.40
C LEU A 159 -10.75 18.49 17.27
N LYS A 160 -9.52 18.96 17.15
CA LYS A 160 -9.08 20.22 17.76
C LYS A 160 -9.95 21.37 17.25
N ASP A 161 -10.00 22.46 17.99
CA ASP A 161 -10.77 23.68 17.68
C ASP A 161 -12.29 23.47 17.54
N ASN A 162 -12.84 22.46 18.25
CA ASN A 162 -14.27 22.09 18.21
C ASN A 162 -14.81 21.75 16.80
N GLN A 163 -13.98 21.42 15.86
CA GLN A 163 -14.40 20.92 14.57
C GLN A 163 -14.82 19.45 14.66
N TYR A 164 -15.76 19.05 13.82
CA TYR A 164 -16.21 17.66 13.70
C TYR A 164 -15.97 17.16 12.29
N ILE A 165 -15.44 15.95 12.20
CA ILE A 165 -15.30 15.23 10.94
C ILE A 165 -16.17 13.97 10.98
N ASP A 166 -17.01 13.78 9.97
CA ASP A 166 -17.78 12.56 9.80
C ASP A 166 -16.98 11.56 8.96
N THR A 167 -16.71 10.40 9.54
CA THR A 167 -15.92 9.37 8.89
C THR A 167 -16.73 8.50 7.93
N SER A 168 -18.03 8.72 7.77
CA SER A 168 -18.93 7.90 6.94
C SER A 168 -18.49 7.77 5.49
N ASN A 169 -17.92 8.82 4.91
CA ASN A 169 -17.45 8.85 3.52
C ASN A 169 -15.93 8.69 3.37
N ILE A 170 -15.17 8.58 4.47
CA ILE A 170 -13.75 8.28 4.44
C ILE A 170 -13.56 6.81 4.05
N LEU A 171 -12.71 6.55 3.06
CA LEU A 171 -12.32 5.19 2.70
C LEU A 171 -11.18 4.71 3.60
N PHE A 172 -11.43 3.65 4.37
CA PHE A 172 -10.37 2.99 5.12
C PHE A 172 -9.82 1.81 4.32
N ILE A 173 -8.51 1.78 4.17
CA ILE A 173 -7.76 0.67 3.59
C ILE A 173 -6.82 0.17 4.67
N CYS A 174 -6.97 -1.08 5.08
CA CYS A 174 -6.10 -1.73 6.04
C CYS A 174 -5.05 -2.56 5.32
N GLY A 175 -3.82 -2.61 5.83
CA GLY A 175 -2.75 -3.42 5.26
C GLY A 175 -2.05 -4.25 6.33
N GLY A 176 -1.57 -5.43 5.96
CA GLY A 176 -0.77 -6.28 6.84
C GLY A 176 -0.02 -7.35 6.07
N ALA A 177 1.01 -7.90 6.72
CA ALA A 177 1.77 -9.01 6.16
C ALA A 177 1.05 -10.35 6.33
N PHE A 178 0.32 -10.53 7.41
CA PHE A 178 -0.45 -11.73 7.77
C PHE A 178 0.39 -13.02 7.70
N VAL A 179 1.58 -12.98 8.29
CA VAL A 179 2.49 -14.13 8.31
C VAL A 179 1.82 -15.33 9.00
N GLY A 180 1.76 -16.45 8.29
CA GLY A 180 1.11 -17.68 8.77
C GLY A 180 -0.36 -17.83 8.38
N LEU A 181 -1.00 -16.84 7.77
CA LEU A 181 -2.38 -16.92 7.28
C LEU A 181 -2.55 -18.06 6.25
N GLU A 182 -1.56 -18.27 5.38
CA GLU A 182 -1.58 -19.36 4.39
C GLU A 182 -1.72 -20.75 5.05
N ASN A 183 -1.10 -20.96 6.20
CA ASN A 183 -1.21 -22.21 6.96
C ASN A 183 -2.63 -22.40 7.54
N ILE A 184 -3.26 -21.32 7.95
CA ILE A 184 -4.65 -21.32 8.42
C ILE A 184 -5.58 -21.68 7.26
N MET A 185 -5.45 -20.98 6.14
CA MET A 185 -6.25 -21.22 4.94
C MET A 185 -6.14 -22.66 4.44
N THR A 186 -4.94 -23.24 4.46
CA THR A 186 -4.71 -24.65 4.06
C THR A 186 -5.45 -25.62 4.96
N LYS A 187 -5.50 -25.37 6.27
CA LYS A 187 -6.23 -26.20 7.24
C LYS A 187 -7.74 -26.04 7.09
N THR A 188 -8.23 -24.82 6.96
CA THR A 188 -9.67 -24.51 6.91
C THR A 188 -10.30 -24.95 5.59
N HIS A 189 -9.58 -24.82 4.48
CA HIS A 189 -10.08 -25.17 3.15
C HIS A 189 -9.89 -26.66 2.80
N GLY A 190 -9.06 -27.39 3.54
CA GLY A 190 -8.84 -28.84 3.34
C GLY A 190 -10.03 -29.73 3.72
N PHE A 191 -11.05 -29.20 4.41
CA PHE A 191 -12.22 -29.96 4.87
C PHE A 191 -13.48 -29.80 4.02
N GLY A 192 -13.44 -29.08 2.91
CA GLY A 192 -14.62 -28.76 2.12
C GLY A 192 -14.56 -29.20 0.65
N PHE A 193 -14.33 -30.48 0.37
CA PHE A 193 -14.61 -31.01 -0.96
C PHE A 193 -16.12 -31.17 -1.15
N ILE A 194 -16.78 -30.14 -1.69
CA ILE A 194 -18.07 -30.33 -2.33
C ILE A 194 -17.77 -30.89 -3.72
N ALA A 195 -17.99 -32.19 -3.90
CA ALA A 195 -17.90 -32.84 -5.20
C ALA A 195 -19.01 -32.30 -6.10
N THR A 196 -18.67 -31.34 -6.96
CA THR A 196 -19.57 -30.85 -8.01
C THR A 196 -19.05 -31.31 -9.37
N SER A 197 -19.90 -32.04 -10.09
CA SER A 197 -19.65 -32.68 -11.37
C SER A 197 -19.83 -31.68 -12.54
N ALA A 198 -18.95 -30.73 -12.69
CA ALA A 198 -18.81 -29.96 -13.94
C ALA A 198 -17.53 -29.12 -13.90
N ASP A 199 -16.69 -29.21 -14.91
CA ASP A 199 -15.37 -28.55 -15.02
C ASP A 199 -15.39 -27.02 -14.83
N ASP A 200 -16.46 -26.34 -15.22
CA ASP A 200 -16.60 -24.89 -15.05
C ASP A 200 -16.80 -24.46 -13.58
N ASN A 201 -17.47 -25.29 -12.79
CA ASN A 201 -17.68 -25.03 -11.36
C ASN A 201 -16.40 -25.26 -10.54
N GLN A 202 -15.51 -26.16 -10.98
CA GLN A 202 -14.24 -26.43 -10.32
C GLN A 202 -13.33 -25.20 -10.35
N ASN A 203 -13.24 -24.52 -11.48
CA ASN A 203 -12.45 -23.29 -11.63
C ASN A 203 -12.97 -22.13 -10.76
N ILE A 204 -14.28 -22.03 -10.55
CA ILE A 204 -14.89 -21.02 -9.66
C ILE A 204 -14.60 -21.37 -8.21
N LEU A 205 -14.76 -22.63 -7.83
CA LEU A 205 -14.48 -23.10 -6.47
C LEU A 205 -13.00 -22.93 -6.11
N ASP A 206 -12.08 -23.25 -7.01
CA ASP A 206 -10.65 -23.05 -6.83
C ASP A 206 -10.28 -21.58 -6.64
N ARG A 207 -10.93 -20.68 -7.39
CA ARG A 207 -10.77 -19.24 -7.20
C ARG A 207 -11.31 -18.76 -5.85
N LEU A 208 -12.47 -19.25 -5.43
CA LEU A 208 -13.07 -18.91 -4.14
C LEU A 208 -12.26 -19.47 -2.97
N ASN A 209 -11.69 -20.67 -3.11
CA ASN A 209 -10.87 -21.30 -2.09
C ASN A 209 -9.49 -20.64 -1.95
N LYS A 210 -8.98 -19.96 -2.98
CA LYS A 210 -7.74 -19.18 -2.93
C LYS A 210 -7.91 -17.80 -2.30
N ARG A 211 -9.16 -17.36 -2.04
CA ARG A 211 -9.43 -16.07 -1.42
C ARG A 211 -9.40 -16.20 0.10
N VAL A 212 -8.82 -15.21 0.75
CA VAL A 212 -8.90 -15.05 2.20
C VAL A 212 -10.37 -14.83 2.58
N LYS A 213 -10.87 -15.67 3.48
CA LYS A 213 -12.25 -15.58 4.00
C LYS A 213 -12.25 -14.85 5.35
N PRO A 214 -13.38 -14.25 5.75
CA PRO A 214 -13.50 -13.66 7.09
C PRO A 214 -13.17 -14.64 8.22
N THR A 215 -13.48 -15.93 8.05
CA THR A 215 -13.16 -17.01 8.99
C THR A 215 -11.67 -17.21 9.17
N ASP A 216 -10.87 -17.08 8.08
CA ASP A 216 -9.42 -17.22 8.13
C ASP A 216 -8.80 -16.07 8.94
N LEU A 217 -9.34 -14.86 8.78
CA LEU A 217 -8.91 -13.67 9.51
C LEU A 217 -9.30 -13.77 11.00
N PHE A 218 -10.46 -14.34 11.29
CA PHE A 218 -10.87 -14.61 12.66
C PHE A 218 -9.94 -15.63 13.34
N GLU A 219 -9.65 -16.76 12.68
CA GLU A 219 -8.70 -17.74 13.19
C GLU A 219 -7.26 -17.18 13.32
N PHE A 220 -6.93 -16.18 12.50
CA PHE A 220 -5.65 -15.46 12.62
C PHE A 220 -5.59 -14.59 13.89
N GLY A 221 -6.74 -14.19 14.46
CA GLY A 221 -6.86 -13.41 15.70
C GLY A 221 -7.44 -12.01 15.55
N LEU A 222 -8.09 -11.70 14.43
CA LEU A 222 -8.91 -10.49 14.31
C LEU A 222 -10.35 -10.79 14.77
N ILE A 223 -11.02 -9.80 15.41
CA ILE A 223 -12.39 -9.99 15.88
C ILE A 223 -13.38 -10.05 14.71
N PRO A 224 -14.47 -10.83 14.82
CA PRO A 224 -15.44 -11.03 13.75
C PRO A 224 -16.07 -9.73 13.25
N GLU A 225 -16.38 -8.82 14.14
CA GLU A 225 -16.99 -7.51 13.83
C GLU A 225 -16.06 -6.67 12.95
N PHE A 226 -14.75 -6.70 13.25
CA PHE A 226 -13.75 -5.98 12.50
C PHE A 226 -13.55 -6.57 11.10
N THR A 227 -13.47 -7.92 11.01
CA THR A 227 -13.32 -8.60 9.71
C THR A 227 -14.56 -8.37 8.83
N GLY A 228 -15.76 -8.29 9.41
CA GLY A 228 -17.01 -7.97 8.72
C GLY A 228 -17.01 -6.56 8.08
N ARG A 229 -16.16 -5.63 8.55
CA ARG A 229 -16.02 -4.29 7.97
C ARG A 229 -14.93 -4.19 6.89
N LEU A 230 -14.29 -5.30 6.57
CA LEU A 230 -13.26 -5.45 5.52
C LEU A 230 -13.72 -6.44 4.43
N PRO A 231 -14.87 -6.19 3.77
CA PRO A 231 -15.46 -7.15 2.83
C PRO A 231 -14.64 -7.34 1.55
N VAL A 232 -13.75 -6.40 1.24
CA VAL A 232 -12.91 -6.44 0.05
C VAL A 232 -11.48 -6.78 0.46
N VAL A 233 -11.00 -7.94 0.02
CA VAL A 233 -9.62 -8.39 0.29
C VAL A 233 -8.86 -8.46 -1.02
N ALA A 234 -7.71 -7.80 -1.06
CA ALA A 234 -6.76 -7.84 -2.18
C ALA A 234 -5.43 -8.44 -1.72
N ASN A 235 -5.00 -9.49 -2.40
CA ASN A 235 -3.77 -10.19 -2.09
C ASN A 235 -2.62 -9.66 -2.95
N LEU A 236 -1.52 -9.25 -2.31
CA LEU A 236 -0.27 -8.89 -2.96
C LEU A 236 0.71 -10.07 -2.86
N HIS A 237 1.34 -10.36 -3.98
CA HIS A 237 2.30 -11.45 -4.06
C HIS A 237 3.73 -10.98 -3.78
N PRO A 238 4.62 -11.88 -3.31
CA PRO A 238 6.04 -11.60 -3.20
C PRO A 238 6.61 -11.08 -4.52
N LEU A 239 7.56 -10.14 -4.44
CA LEU A 239 8.22 -9.60 -5.62
C LEU A 239 9.27 -10.57 -6.16
N THR A 240 9.20 -10.86 -7.45
CA THR A 240 10.23 -11.64 -8.14
C THR A 240 11.45 -10.79 -8.44
N LYS A 241 12.61 -11.42 -8.73
CA LYS A 241 13.83 -10.72 -9.16
C LYS A 241 13.55 -9.79 -10.36
N ALA A 242 12.83 -10.27 -11.36
CA ALA A 242 12.47 -9.47 -12.53
C ALA A 242 11.61 -8.23 -12.17
N MET A 243 10.68 -8.38 -11.22
CA MET A 243 9.90 -7.24 -10.72
C MET A 243 10.78 -6.23 -9.97
N LEU A 244 11.71 -6.68 -9.13
CA LEU A 244 12.63 -5.79 -8.41
C LEU A 244 13.51 -4.99 -9.38
N VAL A 245 14.03 -5.63 -10.41
CA VAL A 245 14.77 -4.95 -11.50
C VAL A 245 13.90 -3.90 -12.18
N SER A 246 12.66 -4.26 -12.52
CA SER A 246 11.72 -3.33 -13.17
C SER A 246 11.36 -2.16 -12.28
N ILE A 247 11.19 -2.36 -10.97
CA ILE A 247 10.87 -1.30 -9.99
C ILE A 247 11.93 -0.19 -10.00
N MET A 248 13.20 -0.53 -10.21
CA MET A 248 14.29 0.44 -10.20
C MET A 248 14.31 1.34 -11.43
N SER A 249 13.77 0.90 -12.57
CA SER A 249 13.99 1.58 -13.87
C SER A 249 12.70 1.96 -14.63
N VAL A 250 11.63 1.16 -14.54
CA VAL A 250 10.45 1.31 -15.41
C VAL A 250 9.47 2.38 -14.92
N PRO A 251 9.06 2.44 -13.63
CA PRO A 251 8.07 3.41 -13.16
C PRO A 251 8.45 4.85 -13.47
N LYS A 252 7.45 5.71 -13.64
CA LYS A 252 7.68 7.15 -13.88
C LYS A 252 8.49 7.83 -12.78
N ASN A 253 8.32 7.36 -11.54
CA ASN A 253 9.04 7.84 -10.35
C ASN A 253 10.15 6.87 -9.90
N SER A 254 10.66 6.02 -10.81
CA SER A 254 11.72 5.06 -10.47
C SER A 254 12.98 5.76 -9.99
N ILE A 255 13.73 5.07 -9.10
CA ILE A 255 14.94 5.64 -8.52
C ILE A 255 15.97 6.00 -9.60
N TYR A 256 16.13 5.16 -10.62
CA TYR A 256 17.05 5.43 -11.71
C TYR A 256 16.69 6.71 -12.46
N ARG A 257 15.40 6.94 -12.78
CA ARG A 257 14.97 8.18 -13.44
C ARG A 257 15.22 9.42 -12.58
N GLN A 258 15.02 9.33 -11.27
CA GLN A 258 15.33 10.43 -10.36
C GLN A 258 16.81 10.81 -10.43
N TYR A 259 17.71 9.83 -10.44
CA TYR A 259 19.14 10.10 -10.55
C TYR A 259 19.55 10.57 -11.94
N ILE A 260 18.93 10.08 -13.01
CA ILE A 260 19.15 10.64 -14.37
C ILE A 260 18.90 12.15 -14.37
N GLU A 261 17.81 12.61 -13.74
CA GLU A 261 17.48 14.05 -13.69
C GLU A 261 18.49 14.83 -12.83
N ILE A 262 18.96 14.27 -11.71
CA ILE A 262 20.00 14.89 -10.87
C ILE A 262 21.30 15.07 -11.69
N PHE A 263 21.79 14.01 -12.32
CA PHE A 263 23.01 14.07 -13.14
C PHE A 263 22.86 14.99 -14.36
N ARG A 264 21.68 15.02 -14.96
CA ARG A 264 21.36 15.95 -16.05
C ARG A 264 21.46 17.41 -15.59
N GLY A 265 21.07 17.70 -14.35
CA GLY A 265 21.21 19.03 -13.73
C GLY A 265 22.69 19.47 -13.65
N GLU A 266 23.61 18.52 -13.47
CA GLU A 266 25.06 18.75 -13.49
C GLU A 266 25.67 18.69 -14.92
N GLY A 267 24.85 18.53 -15.95
CA GLY A 267 25.30 18.42 -17.33
C GLY A 267 25.99 17.09 -17.67
N VAL A 268 25.70 16.04 -16.90
CA VAL A 268 26.30 14.70 -17.00
C VAL A 268 25.24 13.67 -17.38
N GLU A 269 25.57 12.79 -18.34
CA GLU A 269 24.75 11.64 -18.69
C GLU A 269 25.07 10.47 -17.74
N LEU A 270 24.05 9.94 -17.04
CA LEU A 270 24.16 8.74 -16.22
C LEU A 270 23.69 7.51 -17.01
N SER A 271 24.53 6.50 -17.16
CA SER A 271 24.21 5.21 -17.78
C SER A 271 24.52 4.07 -16.82
N ILE A 272 23.51 3.27 -16.50
CA ILE A 272 23.62 2.10 -15.61
C ILE A 272 23.25 0.85 -16.40
N GLY A 273 24.17 -0.12 -16.42
CA GLY A 273 23.97 -1.38 -17.11
C GLY A 273 22.92 -2.28 -16.44
N GLN A 274 22.23 -3.08 -17.24
CA GLN A 274 21.19 -4.03 -16.76
C GLN A 274 21.70 -4.94 -15.64
N ARG A 275 22.96 -5.38 -15.72
CA ARG A 275 23.62 -6.23 -14.75
C ARG A 275 23.65 -5.62 -13.33
N VAL A 276 23.78 -4.30 -13.22
CA VAL A 276 23.78 -3.59 -11.92
C VAL A 276 22.40 -3.75 -11.24
N PHE A 277 21.32 -3.55 -11.98
CA PHE A 277 19.96 -3.73 -11.43
C PHE A 277 19.70 -5.18 -10.99
N GLU A 278 20.24 -6.15 -11.74
CA GLU A 278 20.13 -7.58 -11.38
C GLU A 278 20.88 -7.90 -10.10
N GLN A 279 22.10 -7.35 -9.93
CA GLN A 279 22.90 -7.49 -8.71
C GLN A 279 22.23 -6.83 -7.50
N ILE A 280 21.66 -5.63 -7.66
CA ILE A 280 20.89 -4.96 -6.60
C ILE A 280 19.68 -5.80 -6.21
N ALA A 281 18.96 -6.35 -7.18
CA ALA A 281 17.80 -7.20 -6.92
C ALA A 281 18.16 -8.49 -6.17
N GLU A 282 19.32 -9.11 -6.49
CA GLU A 282 19.84 -10.28 -5.77
C GLU A 282 20.11 -9.97 -4.30
N ILE A 283 20.81 -8.89 -4.01
CA ILE A 283 21.10 -8.43 -2.64
C ILE A 283 19.78 -8.15 -1.89
N ALA A 284 18.82 -7.51 -2.53
CA ALA A 284 17.53 -7.21 -1.91
C ALA A 284 16.74 -8.48 -1.56
N ILE A 285 16.85 -9.53 -2.37
CA ILE A 285 16.25 -10.85 -2.10
C ILE A 285 16.94 -11.51 -0.89
N GLU A 286 18.26 -11.49 -0.83
CA GLU A 286 19.03 -12.02 0.29
C GLU A 286 18.66 -11.33 1.62
N TYR A 287 18.45 -10.03 1.59
CA TYR A 287 18.02 -9.26 2.76
C TYR A 287 16.57 -9.53 3.18
N LYS A 288 15.77 -10.21 2.35
CA LYS A 288 14.34 -10.50 2.59
C LYS A 288 13.50 -9.26 2.91
N THR A 289 13.88 -8.11 2.38
CA THR A 289 13.23 -6.82 2.66
C THR A 289 12.30 -6.34 1.53
N GLY A 290 12.19 -7.14 0.46
CA GLY A 290 11.43 -6.76 -0.73
C GLY A 290 12.01 -5.49 -1.39
N ALA A 291 11.16 -4.60 -1.86
CA ALA A 291 11.60 -3.37 -2.51
C ALA A 291 12.17 -2.31 -1.56
N ARG A 292 12.07 -2.48 -0.24
CA ARG A 292 12.50 -1.46 0.74
C ARG A 292 13.99 -1.18 0.71
N SER A 293 14.82 -2.21 0.50
CA SER A 293 16.28 -2.07 0.45
C SER A 293 16.82 -1.54 -0.88
N LEU A 294 16.03 -1.58 -1.96
CA LEU A 294 16.50 -1.19 -3.29
C LEU A 294 17.07 0.23 -3.31
N ARG A 295 16.37 1.17 -2.66
CA ARG A 295 16.82 2.56 -2.59
C ARG A 295 18.15 2.68 -1.86
N GLY A 296 18.31 2.06 -0.68
CA GLY A 296 19.54 2.14 0.10
C GLY A 296 20.74 1.59 -0.67
N ILE A 297 20.61 0.40 -1.29
CA ILE A 297 21.69 -0.21 -2.08
C ILE A 297 22.02 0.67 -3.28
N PHE A 298 21.01 1.24 -3.94
CA PHE A 298 21.25 2.14 -5.09
C PHE A 298 21.94 3.44 -4.67
N GLU A 299 21.56 4.01 -3.53
CA GLU A 299 22.19 5.22 -2.99
C GLU A 299 23.64 4.97 -2.57
N GLU A 300 23.97 3.82 -1.99
CA GLU A 300 25.36 3.43 -1.70
C GLU A 300 26.24 3.41 -2.96
N LEU A 301 25.69 2.93 -4.09
CA LEU A 301 26.38 2.94 -5.38
C LEU A 301 26.60 4.35 -5.93
N ILE A 302 25.59 5.21 -5.85
CA ILE A 302 25.59 6.53 -6.49
C ILE A 302 26.30 7.60 -5.65
N THR A 303 26.26 7.50 -4.33
CA THR A 303 26.81 8.53 -3.42
C THR A 303 28.26 8.89 -3.71
N PRO A 304 29.23 7.95 -3.85
CA PRO A 304 30.62 8.30 -4.12
C PRO A 304 30.81 8.95 -5.49
N ILE A 305 29.97 8.62 -6.46
CA ILE A 305 30.01 9.19 -7.82
C ILE A 305 29.48 10.63 -7.79
N LEU A 306 28.35 10.83 -7.17
CA LEU A 306 27.71 12.15 -7.07
C LEU A 306 28.52 13.12 -6.20
N TYR A 307 29.33 12.62 -5.26
CA TYR A 307 30.28 13.44 -4.49
C TYR A 307 31.38 14.04 -5.36
N VAL A 308 31.79 13.34 -6.44
CA VAL A 308 32.92 13.77 -7.29
C VAL A 308 32.45 14.58 -8.50
N VAL A 309 31.27 14.31 -9.03
CA VAL A 309 30.78 14.88 -10.30
C VAL A 309 30.68 16.41 -10.28
N PRO A 310 30.10 17.07 -9.26
CA PRO A 310 29.96 18.53 -9.26
C PRO A 310 31.29 19.29 -9.25
N ASP A 311 32.34 18.68 -8.68
CA ASP A 311 33.67 19.29 -8.59
C ASP A 311 34.52 19.15 -9.90
N LYS A 312 34.00 18.38 -10.88
CA LYS A 312 34.67 18.05 -12.12
C LYS A 312 33.82 18.37 -13.35
N PRO A 313 33.71 19.64 -13.73
CA PRO A 313 32.83 20.08 -14.83
C PRO A 313 33.24 19.53 -16.21
N GLU A 314 34.43 18.96 -16.32
CA GLU A 314 34.91 18.27 -17.54
C GLU A 314 34.22 16.91 -17.75
N ILE A 315 33.61 16.30 -16.73
CA ILE A 315 32.88 15.05 -16.87
C ILE A 315 31.57 15.31 -17.63
N CYS A 316 31.31 14.51 -18.66
CA CYS A 316 30.08 14.61 -19.45
C CYS A 316 29.22 13.33 -19.39
N LYS A 317 29.81 12.20 -19.01
CA LYS A 317 29.11 10.93 -18.89
C LYS A 317 29.72 10.07 -17.80
N VAL A 318 28.87 9.37 -17.08
CA VAL A 318 29.23 8.33 -16.11
C VAL A 318 28.55 7.03 -16.53
N GLU A 319 29.32 5.95 -16.59
CA GLU A 319 28.84 4.61 -16.92
C GLU A 319 29.19 3.63 -15.81
N ILE A 320 28.16 2.88 -15.34
CA ILE A 320 28.30 1.86 -14.30
C ILE A 320 27.89 0.52 -14.91
N SER A 321 28.83 -0.41 -15.01
CA SER A 321 28.63 -1.73 -15.64
C SER A 321 28.34 -2.84 -14.62
N SER A 322 28.83 -2.69 -13.38
CA SER A 322 28.68 -3.66 -12.30
C SER A 322 28.78 -2.96 -10.94
N LEU A 323 28.13 -3.53 -9.90
CA LEU A 323 28.28 -3.07 -8.50
C LEU A 323 29.69 -3.25 -7.96
N PHE A 324 30.45 -4.19 -8.56
CA PHE A 324 31.77 -4.59 -8.08
C PHE A 324 32.91 -4.00 -8.92
N GLU A 325 32.59 -3.09 -9.82
CA GLU A 325 33.55 -2.40 -10.67
C GLU A 325 33.45 -0.88 -10.50
N ASP A 326 34.55 -0.17 -10.61
CA ASP A 326 34.56 1.28 -10.54
C ASP A 326 33.76 1.88 -11.70
N ALA A 327 33.05 2.99 -11.43
CA ALA A 327 32.36 3.75 -12.45
C ALA A 327 33.34 4.36 -13.47
N ARG A 328 33.00 4.32 -14.74
CA ARG A 328 33.78 4.92 -15.82
C ARG A 328 33.32 6.37 -16.05
N PHE A 329 34.28 7.28 -16.01
CA PHE A 329 34.03 8.70 -16.24
C PHE A 329 34.55 9.11 -17.64
N PHE A 330 33.68 9.72 -18.43
CA PHE A 330 34.01 10.26 -19.73
C PHE A 330 34.07 11.79 -19.64
N ARG A 331 35.10 12.39 -20.26
CA ARG A 331 35.32 13.83 -20.23
C ARG A 331 34.95 14.46 -21.57
N LYS A 332 34.54 15.73 -21.54
CA LYS A 332 34.42 16.54 -22.76
C LYS A 332 35.78 16.64 -23.42
N LYS A 333 35.80 16.49 -24.75
CA LYS A 333 37.02 16.74 -25.56
C LYS A 333 37.31 18.23 -25.65
#